data_80d96e2c2665bb1b954f85ba4d2ef579
#
_entry.id   80d96e2c2665bb1b954f85ba4d2ef579
#
_cell.length_a   1.000
_cell.length_b   1.000
_cell.length_c   1.000
_cell.angle_alpha   90.00
_cell.angle_beta   90.00
_cell.angle_gamma   90.00
#
_symmetry.space_group_name_H-M   'P 1'
#
loop_
_entity.id
_entity.type
_entity.pdbx_description
1 polymer ?
#
loop_
_entity_poly.entity_id
_entity_poly.type
_entity_poly.pdbx_seq_one_letter_code
_entity_poly.pdbx_strand_id
1 'polypeptide(L)'
;GLSFFIMNDNQQQKGKCFSGRFAWRMCLLFMFGVINVAFYDGDILMLYACYGLLLIPISYLPSKAVWCIIGLLAIQPVELYCLLTETTIDHSRLWDMYGQVIAMHEDGTFWENALINLRYGFELNLRFNVFSGRLTQLLCLFILGMQLGRQRMFYNEGKNLQIWHKILIISAAVVIALSFVDFGELEGWLKPIYNLIILLMIVSAVVSAWYAFEGVRRVLHHLCIFGRMSLTNYLLQSIIGCAIFC
;
A
#
# COMPACT_ATOMS: atom_id res chain seq x y z
N GLY A 1 2.47 7.38 -2.29
CA GLY A 1 3.56 7.87 -3.12
C GLY A 1 3.18 9.08 -3.97
N LEU A 2 2.22 8.95 -4.88
CA LEU A 2 1.79 10.05 -5.76
C LEU A 2 1.34 11.30 -4.97
N SER A 3 0.52 11.12 -3.95
CA SER A 3 0.07 12.24 -3.10
C SER A 3 1.23 12.94 -2.38
N PHE A 4 2.26 12.19 -1.98
CA PHE A 4 3.49 12.77 -1.43
C PHE A 4 4.15 13.72 -2.44
N PHE A 5 4.31 13.25 -3.70
CA PHE A 5 4.90 14.08 -4.76
C PHE A 5 4.07 15.35 -5.00
N ILE A 6 2.76 15.24 -5.15
CA ILE A 6 1.85 16.38 -5.38
C ILE A 6 1.99 17.42 -4.25
N MET A 7 2.01 16.96 -3.00
CA MET A 7 2.17 17.85 -1.86
C MET A 7 3.54 18.51 -1.82
N ASN A 8 4.61 17.76 -2.16
CA ASN A 8 5.96 18.27 -2.22
C ASN A 8 6.10 19.34 -3.33
N ASP A 9 5.63 19.03 -4.55
CA ASP A 9 5.68 19.95 -5.70
C ASP A 9 4.94 21.27 -5.39
N ASN A 10 3.73 21.18 -4.83
CA ASN A 10 2.93 22.33 -4.43
C ASN A 10 3.60 23.19 -3.33
N GLN A 11 4.36 22.61 -2.42
CA GLN A 11 5.05 23.35 -1.37
C GLN A 11 6.35 23.98 -1.89
N GLN A 12 7.08 23.28 -2.75
CA GLN A 12 8.28 23.81 -3.40
C GLN A 12 7.96 25.04 -4.25
N GLN A 13 6.85 25.03 -5.00
CA GLN A 13 6.36 26.17 -5.77
C GLN A 13 6.05 27.39 -4.88
N LYS A 14 5.70 27.16 -3.60
CA LYS A 14 5.44 28.22 -2.61
C LYS A 14 6.68 28.63 -1.80
N GLY A 15 7.86 28.09 -2.12
CA GLY A 15 9.12 28.38 -1.41
C GLY A 15 9.16 27.91 0.05
N LYS A 16 8.32 26.93 0.44
CA LYS A 16 8.21 26.46 1.82
C LYS A 16 8.83 25.08 2.00
N CYS A 17 9.50 24.86 3.14
CA CYS A 17 10.01 23.54 3.49
C CYS A 17 8.88 22.53 3.64
N PHE A 18 8.92 21.48 2.84
CA PHE A 18 7.90 20.43 2.83
C PHE A 18 8.13 19.35 3.90
N SER A 19 9.39 18.93 4.08
CA SER A 19 9.75 17.73 4.86
C SER A 19 9.23 17.76 6.30
N GLY A 20 9.40 18.87 7.02
CA GLY A 20 8.93 19.00 8.40
C GLY A 20 7.41 18.93 8.55
N ARG A 21 6.68 19.59 7.63
CA ARG A 21 5.20 19.56 7.63
C ARG A 21 4.67 18.18 7.26
N PHE A 22 5.34 17.50 6.34
CA PHE A 22 4.96 16.15 5.94
C PHE A 22 5.26 15.16 7.06
N ALA A 23 6.45 15.25 7.69
CA ALA A 23 6.79 14.44 8.86
C ALA A 23 5.76 14.59 9.98
N TRP A 24 5.35 15.81 10.28
CA TRP A 24 4.28 16.08 11.26
C TRP A 24 2.96 15.39 10.90
N ARG A 25 2.56 15.44 9.63
CA ARG A 25 1.35 14.72 9.13
C ARG A 25 1.49 13.21 9.27
N MET A 26 2.68 12.65 9.04
CA MET A 26 2.93 11.22 9.25
C MET A 26 2.91 10.85 10.73
N CYS A 27 3.41 11.71 11.62
CA CYS A 27 3.27 11.50 13.08
C CYS A 27 1.80 11.51 13.51
N LEU A 28 0.99 12.45 13.00
CA LEU A 28 -0.45 12.44 13.26
C LEU A 28 -1.13 11.19 12.71
N LEU A 29 -0.77 10.76 11.49
CA LEU A 29 -1.31 9.54 10.89
C LEU A 29 -0.94 8.30 11.73
N PHE A 30 0.28 8.26 12.25
CA PHE A 30 0.72 7.21 13.16
C PHE A 30 -0.10 7.20 14.46
N MET A 31 -0.33 8.38 15.06
CA MET A 31 -1.19 8.49 16.25
C MET A 31 -2.63 8.02 15.98
N PHE A 32 -3.21 8.39 14.83
CA PHE A 32 -4.52 7.88 14.42
C PHE A 32 -4.51 6.36 14.23
N GLY A 33 -3.43 5.80 13.68
CA GLY A 33 -3.24 4.35 13.58
C GLY A 33 -3.21 3.68 14.95
N VAL A 34 -2.47 4.23 15.92
CA VAL A 34 -2.45 3.70 17.30
C VAL A 34 -3.85 3.70 17.93
N ILE A 35 -4.61 4.79 17.75
CA ILE A 35 -5.99 4.86 18.25
C ILE A 35 -6.88 3.84 17.54
N ASN A 36 -6.71 3.68 16.21
CA ASN A 36 -7.54 2.78 15.41
C ASN A 36 -7.26 1.32 15.73
N VAL A 37 -6.02 0.95 16.08
CA VAL A 37 -5.66 -0.42 16.49
C VAL A 37 -6.47 -0.87 17.71
N ALA A 38 -6.86 0.05 18.61
CA ALA A 38 -7.73 -0.30 19.73
C ALA A 38 -9.11 -0.88 19.29
N PHE A 39 -9.60 -0.44 18.13
CA PHE A 39 -10.88 -0.89 17.55
C PHE A 39 -10.71 -2.00 16.51
N TYR A 40 -9.57 -2.02 15.82
CA TYR A 40 -9.31 -2.95 14.74
C TYR A 40 -7.82 -3.32 14.68
N ASP A 41 -7.50 -4.57 14.99
CA ASP A 41 -6.14 -5.12 15.05
C ASP A 41 -5.41 -5.14 13.70
N GLY A 42 -6.15 -5.21 12.59
CA GLY A 42 -5.64 -5.19 11.21
C GLY A 42 -5.28 -3.80 10.66
N ASP A 43 -5.00 -2.79 11.52
CA ASP A 43 -4.76 -1.41 11.07
C ASP A 43 -3.47 -1.25 10.26
N ILE A 44 -3.58 -0.61 9.09
CA ILE A 44 -2.45 -0.38 8.17
C ILE A 44 -1.90 1.06 8.25
N LEU A 45 -2.56 1.98 8.98
CA LEU A 45 -2.19 3.40 9.02
C LEU A 45 -0.80 3.63 9.61
N MET A 46 -0.42 2.85 10.63
CA MET A 46 0.90 2.93 11.24
C MET A 46 2.01 2.59 10.23
N LEU A 47 1.82 1.52 9.44
CA LEU A 47 2.75 1.15 8.37
C LEU A 47 2.82 2.22 7.28
N TYR A 48 1.67 2.79 6.91
CA TYR A 48 1.62 3.88 5.92
C TYR A 48 2.33 5.13 6.40
N ALA A 49 2.26 5.45 7.69
CA ALA A 49 3.01 6.54 8.29
C ALA A 49 4.51 6.30 8.23
N CYS A 50 4.96 5.09 8.55
CA CYS A 50 6.38 4.69 8.46
C CYS A 50 6.87 4.77 7.00
N TYR A 51 6.13 4.22 6.04
CA TYR A 51 6.50 4.30 4.62
C TYR A 51 6.49 5.75 4.11
N GLY A 52 5.55 6.57 4.58
CA GLY A 52 5.53 8.00 4.28
C GLY A 52 6.79 8.70 4.74
N LEU A 53 7.27 8.42 5.95
CA LEU A 53 8.52 8.98 6.48
C LEU A 53 9.74 8.53 5.65
N LEU A 54 9.77 7.27 5.21
CA LEU A 54 10.85 6.76 4.34
C LEU A 54 10.89 7.44 2.97
N LEU A 55 9.77 7.95 2.46
CA LEU A 55 9.76 8.69 1.20
C LEU A 55 10.54 10.02 1.29
N ILE A 56 10.68 10.61 2.48
CA ILE A 56 11.39 11.88 2.63
C ILE A 56 12.85 11.74 2.17
N PRO A 57 13.69 10.87 2.76
CA PRO A 57 15.07 10.71 2.30
C PRO A 57 15.16 10.19 0.86
N ILE A 58 14.26 9.29 0.44
CA ILE A 58 14.25 8.74 -0.92
C ILE A 58 13.95 9.85 -1.95
N SER A 59 13.17 10.87 -1.59
CA SER A 59 12.84 11.97 -2.48
C SER A 59 14.05 12.83 -2.88
N TYR A 60 15.13 12.81 -2.12
CA TYR A 60 16.38 13.51 -2.46
C TYR A 60 17.30 12.74 -3.40
N LEU A 61 17.02 11.44 -3.61
CA LEU A 61 17.83 10.62 -4.51
C LEU A 61 17.56 10.94 -5.99
N PRO A 62 18.58 10.76 -6.86
CA PRO A 62 18.39 10.91 -8.29
C PRO A 62 17.43 9.83 -8.84
N SER A 63 16.68 10.17 -9.88
CA SER A 63 15.66 9.27 -10.46
C SER A 63 16.22 7.90 -10.86
N LYS A 64 17.47 7.81 -11.29
CA LYS A 64 18.12 6.53 -11.63
C LYS A 64 18.24 5.62 -10.40
N ALA A 65 18.68 6.16 -9.26
CA ALA A 65 18.80 5.39 -8.01
C ALA A 65 17.41 4.94 -7.51
N VAL A 66 16.40 5.81 -7.62
CA VAL A 66 15.03 5.47 -7.25
C VAL A 66 14.49 4.31 -8.11
N TRP A 67 14.75 4.30 -9.42
CA TRP A 67 14.37 3.18 -10.28
C TRP A 67 15.10 1.88 -9.93
N CYS A 68 16.38 1.94 -9.54
CA CYS A 68 17.10 0.77 -9.05
C CYS A 68 16.47 0.21 -7.76
N ILE A 69 16.08 1.09 -6.82
CA ILE A 69 15.39 0.69 -5.58
C ILE A 69 14.04 0.04 -5.91
N ILE A 70 13.26 0.63 -6.82
CA ILE A 70 11.97 0.06 -7.26
C ILE A 70 12.19 -1.33 -7.86
N GLY A 71 13.17 -1.50 -8.76
CA GLY A 71 13.48 -2.78 -9.37
C GLY A 71 13.90 -3.83 -8.35
N LEU A 72 14.75 -3.45 -7.39
CA LEU A 72 15.17 -4.36 -6.30
C LEU A 72 13.99 -4.80 -5.44
N LEU A 73 13.12 -3.87 -5.03
CA LEU A 73 11.95 -4.19 -4.21
C LEU A 73 10.87 -4.96 -5.00
N ALA A 74 10.75 -4.73 -6.31
CA ALA A 74 9.78 -5.43 -7.15
C ALA A 74 10.11 -6.92 -7.32
N ILE A 75 11.39 -7.30 -7.20
CA ILE A 75 11.84 -8.71 -7.21
C ILE A 75 11.44 -9.44 -5.90
N GLN A 76 10.94 -8.72 -4.89
CA GLN A 76 10.56 -9.29 -3.59
C GLN A 76 11.75 -10.04 -2.94
N PRO A 77 12.80 -9.32 -2.54
CA PRO A 77 14.07 -9.94 -2.11
C PRO A 77 13.94 -10.80 -0.84
N VAL A 78 12.99 -10.50 0.04
CA VAL A 78 12.77 -11.27 1.26
C VAL A 78 12.17 -12.64 0.93
N GLU A 79 11.16 -12.67 0.10
CA GLU A 79 10.48 -13.88 -0.35
C GLU A 79 11.42 -14.73 -1.23
N LEU A 80 12.24 -14.07 -2.07
CA LEU A 80 13.26 -14.73 -2.86
C LEU A 80 14.34 -15.37 -1.97
N TYR A 81 14.78 -14.68 -0.91
CA TYR A 81 15.72 -15.22 0.05
C TYR A 81 15.14 -16.45 0.76
N CYS A 82 13.89 -16.39 1.21
CA CYS A 82 13.21 -17.52 1.84
C CYS A 82 13.12 -18.73 0.91
N LEU A 83 12.81 -18.48 -0.37
CA LEU A 83 12.75 -19.52 -1.40
C LEU A 83 14.12 -20.19 -1.61
N LEU A 84 15.20 -19.38 -1.74
CA LEU A 84 16.55 -19.88 -2.02
C LEU A 84 17.19 -20.62 -0.84
N THR A 85 16.82 -20.26 0.40
CA THR A 85 17.35 -20.90 1.60
C THR A 85 16.48 -22.04 2.11
N GLU A 86 15.40 -22.39 1.38
CA GLU A 86 14.38 -23.36 1.80
C GLU A 86 13.84 -23.05 3.22
N THR A 87 14.03 -21.82 3.67
CA THR A 87 13.56 -21.38 4.99
C THR A 87 12.06 -21.12 4.85
N THR A 88 11.25 -22.10 5.22
CA THR A 88 9.82 -21.86 5.38
C THR A 88 9.61 -20.87 6.50
N ILE A 89 9.07 -19.71 6.17
CA ILE A 89 8.60 -18.78 7.20
C ILE A 89 7.55 -19.56 7.98
N ASP A 90 7.79 -19.76 9.27
CA ASP A 90 6.92 -20.56 10.12
C ASP A 90 5.56 -19.84 10.30
N HIS A 91 4.67 -20.10 9.34
CA HIS A 91 3.31 -19.57 9.37
C HIS A 91 2.51 -20.09 10.58
N SER A 92 2.90 -21.25 11.15
CA SER A 92 2.20 -21.81 12.29
C SER A 92 2.26 -20.88 13.50
N ARG A 93 3.41 -20.31 13.79
CA ARG A 93 3.59 -19.34 14.89
C ARG A 93 2.69 -18.08 14.73
N LEU A 94 2.49 -17.61 13.52
CA LEU A 94 1.59 -16.47 13.28
C LEU A 94 0.16 -16.85 13.58
N TRP A 95 -0.30 -18.00 13.08
CA TRP A 95 -1.67 -18.48 13.29
C TRP A 95 -1.92 -18.87 14.73
N ASP A 96 -0.93 -19.44 15.42
CA ASP A 96 -1.01 -19.73 16.87
C ASP A 96 -1.17 -18.44 17.68
N MET A 97 -0.43 -17.39 17.33
CA MET A 97 -0.53 -16.08 17.97
C MET A 97 -1.89 -15.42 17.69
N TYR A 98 -2.40 -15.51 16.45
CA TYR A 98 -3.76 -15.08 16.14
C TYR A 98 -4.81 -15.86 16.93
N GLY A 99 -4.68 -17.20 17.01
CA GLY A 99 -5.59 -18.06 17.78
C GLY A 99 -5.62 -17.68 19.27
N GLN A 100 -4.45 -17.41 19.87
CA GLN A 100 -4.37 -16.95 21.26
C GLN A 100 -5.04 -15.59 21.47
N VAL A 101 -4.84 -14.63 20.55
CA VAL A 101 -5.47 -13.31 20.66
C VAL A 101 -6.98 -13.40 20.45
N ILE A 102 -7.44 -14.23 19.50
CA ILE A 102 -8.89 -14.47 19.30
C ILE A 102 -9.51 -15.08 20.56
N ALA A 103 -8.88 -16.10 21.17
CA ALA A 103 -9.37 -16.70 22.41
C ALA A 103 -9.43 -15.69 23.58
N MET A 104 -8.49 -14.73 23.64
CA MET A 104 -8.54 -13.66 24.63
C MET A 104 -9.70 -12.69 24.40
N HIS A 105 -10.17 -12.52 23.16
CA HIS A 105 -11.29 -11.65 22.83
C HIS A 105 -12.65 -12.29 23.15
N GLU A 106 -12.78 -13.63 23.10
CA GLU A 106 -14.06 -14.33 23.32
C GLU A 106 -14.63 -14.09 24.73
N ASP A 107 -13.77 -13.98 25.73
CA ASP A 107 -14.16 -13.79 27.14
C ASP A 107 -14.02 -12.33 27.60
N GLY A 108 -13.50 -11.44 26.77
CA GLY A 108 -13.13 -10.07 27.13
C GLY A 108 -14.28 -9.06 27.03
N THR A 109 -14.30 -8.09 27.93
CA THR A 109 -15.13 -6.89 27.77
C THR A 109 -14.56 -5.99 26.67
N PHE A 110 -15.36 -5.06 26.13
CA PHE A 110 -14.93 -4.10 25.12
C PHE A 110 -13.59 -3.41 25.45
N TRP A 111 -13.41 -2.99 26.72
CA TRP A 111 -12.17 -2.31 27.14
C TRP A 111 -10.97 -3.26 27.25
N GLU A 112 -11.19 -4.49 27.65
CA GLU A 112 -10.15 -5.53 27.68
C GLU A 112 -9.72 -5.87 26.25
N ASN A 113 -10.66 -6.03 25.33
CA ASN A 113 -10.38 -6.26 23.91
C ASN A 113 -9.61 -5.11 23.29
N ALA A 114 -9.95 -3.85 23.58
CA ALA A 114 -9.19 -2.69 23.14
C ALA A 114 -7.75 -2.67 23.67
N LEU A 115 -7.53 -3.08 24.92
CA LEU A 115 -6.18 -3.20 25.49
C LEU A 115 -5.39 -4.35 24.88
N ILE A 116 -6.03 -5.49 24.60
CA ILE A 116 -5.41 -6.63 23.90
C ILE A 116 -4.95 -6.19 22.50
N ASN A 117 -5.82 -5.50 21.76
CA ASN A 117 -5.49 -4.96 20.44
C ASN A 117 -4.34 -3.97 20.49
N LEU A 118 -4.30 -3.07 21.44
CA LEU A 118 -3.18 -2.13 21.62
C LEU A 118 -1.86 -2.83 21.94
N ARG A 119 -1.92 -3.93 22.69
CA ARG A 119 -0.72 -4.67 23.10
C ARG A 119 -0.18 -5.57 22.01
N TYR A 120 -1.05 -6.28 21.31
CA TYR A 120 -0.64 -7.32 20.34
C TYR A 120 -0.92 -6.93 18.88
N GLY A 121 -1.87 -6.03 18.61
CA GLY A 121 -2.32 -5.73 17.25
C GLY A 121 -1.21 -5.19 16.34
N PHE A 122 -0.33 -4.32 16.84
CA PHE A 122 0.79 -3.83 16.03
C PHE A 122 1.76 -4.95 15.66
N GLU A 123 2.10 -5.82 16.61
CA GLU A 123 3.02 -6.93 16.37
C GLU A 123 2.41 -7.96 15.40
N LEU A 124 1.14 -8.31 15.60
CA LEU A 124 0.40 -9.20 14.70
C LEU A 124 0.37 -8.66 13.28
N ASN A 125 0.00 -7.39 13.14
CA ASN A 125 -0.08 -6.72 11.84
C ASN A 125 1.30 -6.67 11.14
N LEU A 126 2.35 -6.30 11.87
CA LEU A 126 3.71 -6.25 11.33
C LEU A 126 4.16 -7.64 10.86
N ARG A 127 3.98 -8.67 11.70
CA ARG A 127 4.29 -10.06 11.35
C ARG A 127 3.52 -10.53 10.13
N PHE A 128 2.21 -10.28 10.10
CA PHE A 128 1.37 -10.62 8.95
C PHE A 128 1.86 -9.98 7.65
N ASN A 129 2.23 -8.69 7.68
CA ASN A 129 2.73 -7.99 6.49
C ASN A 129 4.12 -8.48 6.06
N VAL A 130 4.97 -8.91 7.01
CA VAL A 130 6.25 -9.55 6.69
C VAL A 130 6.00 -10.90 6.04
N PHE A 131 5.18 -11.76 6.65
CA PHE A 131 4.93 -13.11 6.15
C PHE A 131 4.17 -13.17 4.83
N SER A 132 3.33 -12.18 4.56
CA SER A 132 2.58 -12.11 3.30
C SER A 132 3.31 -11.40 2.15
N GLY A 133 4.59 -11.01 2.33
CA GLY A 133 5.36 -10.26 1.34
C GLY A 133 4.88 -8.83 1.10
N ARG A 134 3.85 -8.40 1.85
CA ARG A 134 3.24 -7.08 1.66
C ARG A 134 4.13 -5.93 2.10
N LEU A 135 5.06 -6.18 3.04
CA LEU A 135 5.94 -5.13 3.55
C LEU A 135 6.79 -4.52 2.43
N THR A 136 7.50 -5.36 1.68
CA THR A 136 8.34 -4.96 0.54
C THR A 136 7.52 -4.46 -0.63
N GLN A 137 6.39 -5.10 -0.92
CA GLN A 137 5.47 -4.71 -1.99
C GLN A 137 4.87 -3.31 -1.77
N LEU A 138 4.37 -3.02 -0.56
CA LEU A 138 3.80 -1.71 -0.24
C LEU A 138 4.86 -0.61 -0.33
N LEU A 139 6.06 -0.83 0.19
CA LEU A 139 7.16 0.13 0.07
C LEU A 139 7.49 0.39 -1.40
N CYS A 140 7.59 -0.66 -2.22
CA CYS A 140 7.78 -0.55 -3.67
C CYS A 140 6.72 0.35 -4.31
N LEU A 141 5.43 0.12 -3.99
CA LEU A 141 4.30 0.88 -4.52
C LEU A 141 4.32 2.35 -4.07
N PHE A 142 4.75 2.63 -2.83
CA PHE A 142 4.90 3.99 -2.35
C PHE A 142 5.98 4.74 -3.13
N ILE A 143 7.14 4.13 -3.34
CA ILE A 143 8.25 4.72 -4.09
C ILE A 143 7.90 4.85 -5.58
N LEU A 144 7.27 3.84 -6.17
CA LEU A 144 6.79 3.86 -7.56
C LEU A 144 5.80 5.00 -7.79
N GLY A 145 4.81 5.16 -6.91
CA GLY A 145 3.84 6.25 -6.99
C GLY A 145 4.50 7.64 -6.93
N MET A 146 5.50 7.83 -6.06
CA MET A 146 6.29 9.05 -6.00
C MET A 146 7.08 9.28 -7.31
N GLN A 147 7.70 8.24 -7.84
CA GLN A 147 8.51 8.35 -9.06
C GLN A 147 7.67 8.63 -10.32
N LEU A 148 6.49 8.00 -10.44
CA LEU A 148 5.52 8.29 -11.51
C LEU A 148 5.01 9.74 -11.43
N GLY A 149 4.80 10.25 -10.20
CA GLY A 149 4.50 11.67 -9.97
C GLY A 149 5.63 12.58 -10.44
N ARG A 150 6.89 12.27 -10.07
CA ARG A 150 8.10 13.02 -10.47
C ARG A 150 8.25 13.08 -12.00
N GLN A 151 7.90 12.01 -12.69
CA GLN A 151 7.90 11.96 -14.16
C GLN A 151 6.66 12.60 -14.79
N ARG A 152 5.74 13.14 -13.97
CA ARG A 152 4.48 13.75 -14.41
C ARG A 152 3.65 12.85 -15.33
N MET A 153 3.68 11.53 -15.08
CA MET A 153 3.00 10.55 -15.93
C MET A 153 1.47 10.74 -15.99
N PHE A 154 0.89 11.36 -14.95
CA PHE A 154 -0.55 11.62 -14.85
C PHE A 154 -0.95 13.05 -15.28
N TYR A 155 0.00 13.96 -15.54
CA TYR A 155 -0.29 15.40 -15.68
C TYR A 155 -0.35 15.92 -17.12
N ASN A 156 0.25 15.25 -18.07
CA ASN A 156 0.52 15.81 -19.39
C ASN A 156 -0.66 15.74 -20.38
N GLU A 157 -1.89 16.04 -19.96
CA GLU A 157 -3.07 16.18 -20.82
C GLU A 157 -3.17 15.11 -21.93
N GLY A 158 -2.85 13.85 -21.57
CA GLY A 158 -2.87 12.72 -22.50
C GLY A 158 -1.59 12.49 -23.31
N LYS A 159 -0.54 13.31 -23.19
CA LYS A 159 0.74 13.05 -23.90
C LYS A 159 1.37 11.70 -23.56
N ASN A 160 1.17 11.22 -22.34
CA ASN A 160 1.66 9.92 -21.88
C ASN A 160 0.68 8.77 -22.16
N LEU A 161 -0.44 9.02 -22.83
CA LEU A 161 -1.48 8.02 -23.06
C LEU A 161 -0.96 6.81 -23.87
N GLN A 162 -0.07 7.04 -24.84
CA GLN A 162 0.56 5.96 -25.59
C GLN A 162 1.39 5.03 -24.70
N ILE A 163 2.05 5.59 -23.68
CA ILE A 163 2.83 4.82 -22.72
C ILE A 163 1.87 3.97 -21.86
N TRP A 164 0.78 4.57 -21.39
CA TRP A 164 -0.23 3.87 -20.61
C TRP A 164 -0.91 2.75 -21.40
N HIS A 165 -1.21 2.96 -22.69
CA HIS A 165 -1.74 1.90 -23.56
C HIS A 165 -0.74 0.75 -23.74
N LYS A 166 0.56 1.05 -23.90
CA LYS A 166 1.60 -0.01 -23.98
C LYS A 166 1.66 -0.79 -22.67
N ILE A 167 1.67 -0.11 -21.52
CA ILE A 167 1.66 -0.76 -20.21
C ILE A 167 0.42 -1.64 -20.06
N LEU A 168 -0.76 -1.16 -20.46
CA LEU A 168 -2.00 -1.92 -20.41
C LEU A 168 -1.93 -3.21 -21.23
N ILE A 169 -1.48 -3.11 -22.49
CA ILE A 169 -1.40 -4.28 -23.39
C ILE A 169 -0.39 -5.29 -22.85
N ILE A 170 0.80 -4.83 -22.45
CA ILE A 170 1.85 -5.71 -21.94
C ILE A 170 1.41 -6.38 -20.63
N SER A 171 0.88 -5.60 -19.67
CA SER A 171 0.44 -6.15 -18.40
C SER A 171 -0.75 -7.11 -18.56
N ALA A 172 -1.71 -6.81 -19.43
CA ALA A 172 -2.82 -7.71 -19.74
C ALA A 172 -2.33 -9.02 -20.36
N ALA A 173 -1.43 -8.96 -21.34
CA ALA A 173 -0.84 -10.14 -21.94
C ALA A 173 -0.10 -11.02 -20.92
N VAL A 174 0.68 -10.41 -20.02
CA VAL A 174 1.41 -11.12 -18.97
C VAL A 174 0.43 -11.72 -17.95
N VAL A 175 -0.61 -10.98 -17.50
CA VAL A 175 -1.63 -11.51 -16.59
C VAL A 175 -2.35 -12.69 -17.19
N ILE A 176 -2.75 -12.62 -18.46
CA ILE A 176 -3.39 -13.75 -19.17
C ILE A 176 -2.43 -14.93 -19.26
N ALA A 177 -1.19 -14.71 -19.66
CA ALA A 177 -0.21 -15.80 -19.76
C ALA A 177 0.02 -16.50 -18.41
N LEU A 178 0.17 -15.71 -17.32
CA LEU A 178 0.43 -16.24 -15.98
C LEU A 178 -0.82 -16.87 -15.34
N SER A 179 -2.04 -16.54 -15.78
CA SER A 179 -3.26 -17.16 -15.25
C SER A 179 -3.41 -18.64 -15.62
N PHE A 180 -2.66 -19.10 -16.62
CA PHE A 180 -2.62 -20.53 -17.03
C PHE A 180 -1.44 -21.30 -16.43
N VAL A 181 -0.59 -20.64 -15.64
CA VAL A 181 0.60 -21.23 -15.02
C VAL A 181 0.29 -21.57 -13.57
N ASP A 182 0.50 -22.82 -13.19
CA ASP A 182 0.53 -23.21 -11.79
C ASP A 182 1.91 -22.86 -11.20
N PHE A 183 1.91 -22.00 -10.19
CA PHE A 183 3.17 -21.52 -9.60
C PHE A 183 3.83 -22.57 -8.68
N GLY A 184 3.07 -23.56 -8.18
CA GLY A 184 3.61 -24.59 -7.29
C GLY A 184 4.40 -24.00 -6.11
N GLU A 185 5.63 -24.46 -5.92
CA GLU A 185 6.53 -23.98 -4.84
C GLU A 185 6.94 -22.52 -4.97
N LEU A 186 6.83 -21.92 -6.16
CA LEU A 186 7.16 -20.53 -6.43
C LEU A 186 6.02 -19.55 -6.08
N GLU A 187 4.85 -20.05 -5.67
CA GLU A 187 3.66 -19.21 -5.44
C GLU A 187 3.95 -18.07 -4.46
N GLY A 188 4.63 -18.36 -3.34
CA GLY A 188 4.94 -17.36 -2.32
C GLY A 188 5.73 -16.16 -2.85
N TRP A 189 6.64 -16.39 -3.80
CA TRP A 189 7.46 -15.36 -4.43
C TRP A 189 6.79 -14.73 -5.64
N LEU A 190 6.16 -15.50 -6.52
CA LEU A 190 5.57 -14.98 -7.75
C LEU A 190 4.24 -14.25 -7.54
N LYS A 191 3.45 -14.63 -6.54
CA LYS A 191 2.13 -14.03 -6.28
C LYS A 191 2.18 -12.52 -5.98
N PRO A 192 3.12 -11.99 -5.16
CA PRO A 192 3.27 -10.55 -4.98
C PRO A 192 3.64 -9.83 -6.27
N ILE A 193 4.50 -10.42 -7.11
CA ILE A 193 4.89 -9.86 -8.41
C ILE A 193 3.68 -9.85 -9.36
N TYR A 194 2.93 -10.93 -9.41
CA TYR A 194 1.69 -11.04 -10.20
C TYR A 194 0.67 -9.97 -9.78
N ASN A 195 0.48 -9.76 -8.48
CA ASN A 195 -0.41 -8.72 -7.95
C ASN A 195 0.06 -7.31 -8.34
N LEU A 196 1.38 -7.06 -8.40
CA LEU A 196 1.93 -5.80 -8.89
C LEU A 196 1.59 -5.56 -10.36
N ILE A 197 1.68 -6.60 -11.20
CA ILE A 197 1.35 -6.53 -12.62
C ILE A 197 -0.16 -6.28 -12.81
N ILE A 198 -1.02 -6.95 -12.05
CA ILE A 198 -2.48 -6.68 -12.03
C ILE A 198 -2.75 -5.22 -11.66
N LEU A 199 -2.09 -4.70 -10.64
CA LEU A 199 -2.25 -3.30 -10.24
C LEU A 199 -1.86 -2.35 -11.38
N LEU A 200 -0.74 -2.59 -12.05
CA LEU A 200 -0.32 -1.79 -13.21
C LEU A 200 -1.33 -1.88 -14.36
N MET A 201 -1.92 -3.05 -14.60
CA MET A 201 -2.99 -3.24 -15.58
C MET A 201 -4.22 -2.40 -15.21
N ILE A 202 -4.68 -2.46 -13.96
CA ILE A 202 -5.86 -1.71 -13.49
C ILE A 202 -5.61 -0.21 -13.59
N VAL A 203 -4.46 0.29 -13.11
CA VAL A 203 -4.12 1.72 -13.17
C VAL A 203 -4.06 2.20 -14.61
N SER A 204 -3.40 1.45 -15.51
CA SER A 204 -3.30 1.84 -16.91
C SER A 204 -4.66 1.77 -17.63
N ALA A 205 -5.53 0.82 -17.28
CA ALA A 205 -6.90 0.75 -17.78
C ALA A 205 -7.73 1.96 -17.34
N VAL A 206 -7.67 2.33 -16.04
CA VAL A 206 -8.38 3.49 -15.50
C VAL A 206 -7.89 4.78 -16.15
N VAL A 207 -6.59 4.97 -16.31
CA VAL A 207 -6.02 6.16 -16.98
C VAL A 207 -6.46 6.20 -18.45
N SER A 208 -6.39 5.08 -19.16
CA SER A 208 -6.82 5.00 -20.56
C SER A 208 -8.32 5.29 -20.70
N ALA A 209 -9.14 4.73 -19.84
CA ALA A 209 -10.59 4.96 -19.83
C ALA A 209 -10.97 6.42 -19.49
N TRP A 210 -10.22 7.07 -18.60
CA TRP A 210 -10.40 8.48 -18.26
C TRP A 210 -10.26 9.39 -19.49
N TYR A 211 -9.29 9.11 -20.36
CA TYR A 211 -9.08 9.92 -21.56
C TYR A 211 -10.00 9.51 -22.72
N ALA A 212 -10.41 8.24 -22.79
CA ALA A 212 -11.24 7.73 -23.88
C ALA A 212 -12.74 8.03 -23.71
N PHE A 213 -13.27 8.01 -22.47
CA PHE A 213 -14.70 8.03 -22.22
C PHE A 213 -15.11 9.15 -21.25
N GLU A 214 -15.96 10.10 -21.73
CA GLU A 214 -16.50 11.16 -20.87
C GLU A 214 -17.38 10.64 -19.73
N GLY A 215 -18.11 9.54 -19.96
CA GLY A 215 -18.92 8.88 -18.92
C GLY A 215 -18.09 8.40 -17.75
N VAL A 216 -16.93 7.76 -18.02
CA VAL A 216 -15.99 7.32 -16.99
C VAL A 216 -15.42 8.51 -16.22
N ARG A 217 -15.08 9.60 -16.90
CA ARG A 217 -14.60 10.83 -16.26
C ARG A 217 -15.63 11.42 -15.31
N ARG A 218 -16.91 11.40 -15.69
CA ARG A 218 -18.00 11.90 -14.84
C ARG A 218 -18.18 11.04 -13.59
N VAL A 219 -18.19 9.71 -13.72
CA VAL A 219 -18.30 8.78 -12.58
C VAL A 219 -17.11 8.92 -11.65
N LEU A 220 -15.88 8.90 -12.18
CA LEU A 220 -14.68 9.04 -11.37
C LEU A 220 -14.59 10.41 -10.68
N HIS A 221 -15.14 11.47 -11.28
CA HIS A 221 -15.21 12.77 -10.62
C HIS A 221 -16.08 12.74 -9.35
N HIS A 222 -17.20 12.02 -9.35
CA HIS A 222 -18.02 11.82 -8.15
C HIS A 222 -17.25 11.01 -7.07
N LEU A 223 -16.46 10.01 -7.47
CA LEU A 223 -15.62 9.24 -6.54
C LEU A 223 -14.49 10.07 -5.91
N CYS A 224 -14.08 11.18 -6.52
CA CYS A 224 -13.08 12.09 -5.93
C CYS A 224 -13.52 12.66 -4.57
N ILE A 225 -14.81 12.79 -4.31
CA ILE A 225 -15.36 13.25 -3.02
C ILE A 225 -14.98 12.26 -1.92
N PHE A 226 -15.17 10.96 -2.15
CA PHE A 226 -14.79 9.90 -1.22
C PHE A 226 -13.27 9.85 -0.99
N GLY A 227 -12.48 10.07 -2.04
CA GLY A 227 -11.02 10.12 -1.94
C GLY A 227 -10.49 11.25 -1.05
N ARG A 228 -11.18 12.38 -0.98
CA ARG A 228 -10.81 13.50 -0.10
C ARG A 228 -11.04 13.18 1.38
N MET A 229 -12.00 12.34 1.70
CA MET A 229 -12.38 11.93 3.05
C MET A 229 -11.91 10.52 3.40
N SER A 230 -10.92 9.99 2.67
CA SER A 230 -10.49 8.58 2.79
C SER A 230 -10.08 8.19 4.20
N LEU A 231 -9.35 9.02 4.93
CA LEU A 231 -8.95 8.76 6.31
C LEU A 231 -10.16 8.73 7.26
N THR A 232 -11.07 9.69 7.13
CA THR A 232 -12.29 9.77 7.94
C THR A 232 -13.17 8.54 7.69
N ASN A 233 -13.36 8.17 6.42
CA ASN A 233 -14.15 6.99 6.07
C ASN A 233 -13.52 5.71 6.62
N TYR A 234 -12.18 5.58 6.55
CA TYR A 234 -11.46 4.44 7.08
C TYR A 234 -11.64 4.29 8.61
N LEU A 235 -11.44 5.38 9.37
CA LEU A 235 -11.62 5.38 10.82
C LEU A 235 -13.09 5.11 11.22
N LEU A 236 -14.05 5.70 10.49
CA LEU A 236 -15.47 5.45 10.73
C LEU A 236 -15.85 3.98 10.48
N GLN A 237 -15.31 3.35 9.44
CA GLN A 237 -15.54 1.93 9.16
C GLN A 237 -15.05 1.05 10.31
N SER A 238 -13.87 1.33 10.87
CA SER A 238 -13.33 0.58 12.02
C SER A 238 -14.22 0.74 13.25
N ILE A 239 -14.64 1.96 13.58
CA ILE A 239 -15.50 2.25 14.75
C ILE A 239 -16.89 1.63 14.58
N ILE A 240 -17.51 1.80 13.41
CA ILE A 240 -18.85 1.23 13.13
C ILE A 240 -18.78 -0.30 13.09
N GLY A 241 -17.74 -0.86 12.48
CA GLY A 241 -17.52 -2.30 12.46
C GLY A 241 -17.40 -2.88 13.86
N CYS A 242 -16.60 -2.27 14.72
CA CYS A 242 -16.48 -2.66 16.11
C CYS A 242 -17.81 -2.55 16.86
N ALA A 243 -18.58 -1.46 16.67
CA ALA A 243 -19.86 -1.26 17.33
C ALA A 243 -20.96 -2.24 16.88
N ILE A 244 -20.84 -2.85 15.70
CA ILE A 244 -21.82 -3.82 15.17
C ILE A 244 -21.46 -5.26 15.55
N PHE A 245 -20.16 -5.59 15.56
CA PHE A 245 -19.68 -6.98 15.65
C PHE A 245 -19.01 -7.33 16.99
N CYS A 246 -18.69 -6.35 17.82
CA CYS A 246 -18.21 -6.50 19.20
C CYS A 246 -19.23 -5.94 20.19
#